data_cace3b9e727508c383ca29652c266223
#
_entry.id   cace3b9e727508c383ca29652c266223
#
_cell.length_a   1.000
_cell.length_b   1.000
_cell.length_c   1.000
_cell.angle_alpha   90.00
_cell.angle_beta   90.00
_cell.angle_gamma   90.00
#
_symmetry.space_group_name_H-M   'P 1'
#
loop_
_entity.id
_entity.type
_entity.pdbx_description
1 polymer ?
#
loop_
_entity_poly.entity_id
_entity_poly.type
_entity_poly.pdbx_seq_one_letter_code
_entity_poly.pdbx_strand_id
1 'polypeptide(L)'
;MRSPSLSMERVGIRVPAGRVELAADLSLPESATGLVLFAHGSGSSRHSPRNRHVADVLNRGSFGTILIDLLTEDEEAVDLLTAELRFDIDLLVRRLTAITDWIGAQNNLNKLGLGYFGASTGAAAALAAAADRPQVAQAVVSRGGRPDLAGEALGRVLAPCLFIVGGDDPVVVRLNREAIAELPRKTERRLEIIPGATHLFEEPGTLDRVAELARGWFHQYLKAGSARREAK
;
A
#
# COMPACT_ATOMS: atom_id res chain seq x y z
N MET A 1 -13.09 -30.03 12.55
CA MET A 1 -13.95 -28.86 12.76
C MET A 1 -13.29 -27.68 12.04
N ARG A 2 -13.85 -27.18 10.95
CA ARG A 2 -13.39 -25.94 10.29
C ARG A 2 -13.96 -24.77 11.09
N SER A 3 -13.10 -23.99 11.72
CA SER A 3 -13.50 -22.71 12.33
C SER A 3 -14.20 -21.86 11.26
N PRO A 4 -15.33 -21.21 11.58
CA PRO A 4 -15.95 -20.30 10.63
C PRO A 4 -14.94 -19.20 10.28
N SER A 5 -14.65 -19.04 9.00
CA SER A 5 -13.95 -17.88 8.46
C SER A 5 -14.85 -16.67 8.76
N LEU A 6 -14.56 -15.96 9.85
CA LEU A 6 -15.10 -14.62 10.08
C LEU A 6 -14.48 -13.72 9.00
N SER A 7 -15.13 -13.68 7.83
CA SER A 7 -14.85 -12.65 6.85
C SER A 7 -15.26 -11.33 7.50
N MET A 8 -14.27 -10.49 7.79
CA MET A 8 -14.54 -9.18 8.33
C MET A 8 -15.33 -8.38 7.31
N GLU A 9 -16.36 -7.69 7.77
CA GLU A 9 -17.22 -6.88 6.91
C GLU A 9 -16.41 -5.77 6.25
N ARG A 10 -16.49 -5.68 4.92
CA ARG A 10 -15.93 -4.59 4.13
C ARG A 10 -17.05 -3.61 3.82
N VAL A 11 -16.88 -2.39 4.27
CA VAL A 11 -17.84 -1.31 4.02
C VAL A 11 -17.35 -0.51 2.82
N GLY A 12 -18.17 -0.46 1.76
CA GLY A 12 -17.91 0.40 0.61
C GLY A 12 -18.07 1.87 0.99
N ILE A 13 -17.06 2.68 0.67
CA ILE A 13 -17.05 4.11 0.93
C ILE A 13 -16.63 4.89 -0.32
N ARG A 14 -16.96 6.19 -0.36
CA ARG A 14 -16.43 7.14 -1.33
C ARG A 14 -15.47 8.08 -0.61
N VAL A 15 -14.29 8.27 -1.18
CA VAL A 15 -13.23 9.09 -0.60
C VAL A 15 -12.93 10.26 -1.52
N PRO A 16 -13.07 11.51 -1.06
CA PRO A 16 -12.72 12.67 -1.88
C PRO A 16 -11.21 12.72 -2.13
N ALA A 17 -10.83 12.91 -3.38
CA ALA A 17 -9.46 13.02 -3.84
C ALA A 17 -9.31 14.18 -4.81
N GLY A 18 -9.31 15.39 -4.29
CA GLY A 18 -9.31 16.63 -5.05
C GLY A 18 -10.67 16.90 -5.69
N ARG A 19 -10.76 16.84 -7.04
CA ARG A 19 -11.99 17.12 -7.79
C ARG A 19 -12.84 15.88 -8.06
N VAL A 20 -12.42 14.72 -7.61
CA VAL A 20 -13.11 13.44 -7.84
C VAL A 20 -13.34 12.71 -6.53
N GLU A 21 -14.23 11.74 -6.57
CA GLU A 21 -14.42 10.76 -5.49
C GLU A 21 -13.98 9.39 -5.97
N LEU A 22 -13.20 8.70 -5.17
CA LEU A 22 -12.69 7.37 -5.43
C LEU A 22 -13.45 6.32 -4.63
N ALA A 23 -13.72 5.19 -5.25
CA ALA A 23 -14.34 4.06 -4.57
C ALA A 23 -13.33 3.31 -3.71
N ALA A 24 -13.70 2.98 -2.49
CA ALA A 24 -12.85 2.22 -1.57
C ALA A 24 -13.66 1.22 -0.74
N ASP A 25 -12.98 0.18 -0.28
CA ASP A 25 -13.48 -0.81 0.67
C ASP A 25 -12.71 -0.63 1.98
N LEU A 26 -13.38 -0.21 3.04
CA LEU A 26 -12.84 -0.09 4.40
C LEU A 26 -13.19 -1.31 5.23
N SER A 27 -12.19 -1.93 5.85
CA SER A 27 -12.38 -2.89 6.94
C SER A 27 -11.67 -2.37 8.18
N LEU A 28 -12.39 -2.23 9.28
CA LEU A 28 -11.85 -1.68 10.52
C LEU A 28 -12.21 -2.59 11.71
N PRO A 29 -11.29 -3.49 12.14
CA PRO A 29 -11.46 -4.25 13.37
C PRO A 29 -11.65 -3.33 14.57
N GLU A 30 -12.48 -3.72 15.53
CA GLU A 30 -12.61 -2.98 16.81
C GLU A 30 -11.27 -2.83 17.54
N SER A 31 -10.41 -3.84 17.41
CA SER A 31 -9.07 -3.86 18.01
C SER A 31 -7.98 -3.30 17.10
N ALA A 32 -8.31 -2.48 16.09
CA ALA A 32 -7.33 -1.99 15.15
C ALA A 32 -6.24 -1.16 15.82
N THR A 33 -4.98 -1.58 15.62
CA THR A 33 -3.77 -0.92 16.16
C THR A 33 -3.08 -0.03 15.14
N GLY A 34 -3.43 -0.15 13.86
CA GLY A 34 -2.92 0.64 12.74
C GLY A 34 -3.85 0.51 11.53
N LEU A 35 -3.63 1.32 10.53
CA LEU A 35 -4.38 1.36 9.28
C LEU A 35 -3.43 1.19 8.09
N VAL A 36 -3.79 0.35 7.14
CA VAL A 36 -3.00 0.13 5.93
C VAL A 36 -3.81 0.53 4.70
N LEU A 37 -3.29 1.51 3.95
CA LEU A 37 -3.84 1.97 2.69
C LEU A 37 -3.19 1.21 1.53
N PHE A 38 -4.02 0.55 0.72
CA PHE A 38 -3.58 -0.27 -0.41
C PHE A 38 -3.59 0.52 -1.71
N ALA A 39 -2.44 0.56 -2.39
CA ALA A 39 -2.28 1.07 -3.73
C ALA A 39 -2.12 -0.12 -4.70
N HIS A 40 -3.14 -0.35 -5.54
CA HIS A 40 -3.10 -1.45 -6.51
C HIS A 40 -2.16 -1.14 -7.69
N GLY A 41 -1.75 -2.19 -8.41
CA GLY A 41 -0.96 -2.07 -9.64
C GLY A 41 -1.82 -1.71 -10.86
N SER A 42 -1.14 -1.46 -11.98
CA SER A 42 -1.77 -1.18 -13.28
C SER A 42 -2.72 -2.31 -13.70
N GLY A 43 -3.90 -1.95 -14.24
CA GLY A 43 -4.92 -2.89 -14.67
C GLY A 43 -5.55 -3.72 -13.54
N SER A 44 -5.45 -3.24 -12.29
CA SER A 44 -6.02 -3.84 -11.09
C SER A 44 -6.97 -2.84 -10.40
N SER A 45 -7.63 -3.26 -9.33
CA SER A 45 -8.57 -2.44 -8.57
C SER A 45 -8.61 -2.85 -7.09
N ARG A 46 -9.46 -2.17 -6.29
CA ARG A 46 -9.79 -2.57 -4.91
C ARG A 46 -10.32 -4.02 -4.82
N HIS A 47 -10.78 -4.58 -5.94
CA HIS A 47 -11.29 -5.96 -6.02
C HIS A 47 -10.19 -7.00 -6.28
N SER A 48 -8.91 -6.61 -6.40
CA SER A 48 -7.80 -7.53 -6.59
C SER A 48 -7.83 -8.69 -5.60
N PRO A 49 -7.96 -9.95 -6.03
CA PRO A 49 -7.98 -11.10 -5.11
C PRO A 49 -6.71 -11.17 -4.26
N ARG A 50 -5.56 -10.83 -4.85
CA ARG A 50 -4.27 -10.84 -4.16
C ARG A 50 -4.19 -9.78 -3.07
N ASN A 51 -4.62 -8.54 -3.35
CA ASN A 51 -4.63 -7.48 -2.34
C ASN A 51 -5.66 -7.77 -1.24
N ARG A 52 -6.83 -8.31 -1.61
CA ARG A 52 -7.86 -8.74 -0.64
C ARG A 52 -7.34 -9.83 0.28
N HIS A 53 -6.61 -10.80 -0.25
CA HIS A 53 -5.99 -11.86 0.57
C HIS A 53 -5.02 -11.29 1.60
N VAL A 54 -4.13 -10.39 1.19
CA VAL A 54 -3.19 -9.72 2.11
C VAL A 54 -3.97 -8.88 3.15
N ALA A 55 -4.98 -8.12 2.72
CA ALA A 55 -5.81 -7.33 3.61
C ALA A 55 -6.53 -8.19 4.66
N ASP A 56 -7.03 -9.37 4.28
CA ASP A 56 -7.67 -10.31 5.22
C ASP A 56 -6.68 -10.82 6.28
N VAL A 57 -5.42 -11.08 5.91
CA VAL A 57 -4.36 -11.46 6.87
C VAL A 57 -4.05 -10.30 7.81
N LEU A 58 -3.97 -9.07 7.29
CA LEU A 58 -3.75 -7.87 8.10
C LEU A 58 -4.93 -7.61 9.05
N ASN A 59 -6.17 -7.74 8.58
CA ASN A 59 -7.35 -7.56 9.42
C ASN A 59 -7.38 -8.59 10.58
N ARG A 60 -7.04 -9.86 10.32
CA ARG A 60 -6.88 -10.87 11.39
C ARG A 60 -5.74 -10.52 12.36
N GLY A 61 -4.76 -9.75 11.90
CA GLY A 61 -3.66 -9.19 12.71
C GLY A 61 -4.00 -7.87 13.39
N SER A 62 -5.27 -7.51 13.51
CA SER A 62 -5.75 -6.25 14.14
C SER A 62 -5.26 -4.97 13.44
N PHE A 63 -5.13 -5.00 12.12
CA PHE A 63 -4.95 -3.79 11.32
C PHE A 63 -6.25 -3.45 10.57
N GLY A 64 -6.63 -2.17 10.55
CA GLY A 64 -7.61 -1.67 9.60
C GLY A 64 -7.00 -1.66 8.19
N THR A 65 -7.83 -1.81 7.15
CA THR A 65 -7.38 -1.74 5.76
C THR A 65 -8.32 -0.90 4.92
N ILE A 66 -7.75 -0.13 4.00
CA ILE A 66 -8.48 0.58 2.93
C ILE A 66 -7.92 0.09 1.60
N LEU A 67 -8.75 -0.62 0.83
CA LEU A 67 -8.47 -0.93 -0.56
C LEU A 67 -9.17 0.11 -1.42
N ILE A 68 -8.43 0.83 -2.25
CA ILE A 68 -8.99 1.95 -3.02
C ILE A 68 -8.69 1.79 -4.51
N ASP A 69 -9.62 2.22 -5.34
CA ASP A 69 -9.38 2.43 -6.76
C ASP A 69 -8.68 3.78 -6.95
N LEU A 70 -7.54 3.77 -7.64
CA LEU A 70 -6.75 4.99 -7.87
C LEU A 70 -7.24 5.81 -9.07
N LEU A 71 -8.14 5.23 -9.87
CA LEU A 71 -8.84 5.88 -10.96
C LEU A 71 -10.35 5.85 -10.69
N THR A 72 -11.09 6.83 -11.22
CA THR A 72 -12.55 6.77 -11.27
C THR A 72 -13.00 5.78 -12.33
N GLU A 73 -14.27 5.38 -12.33
CA GLU A 73 -14.83 4.48 -13.33
C GLU A 73 -14.70 5.05 -14.76
N ASP A 74 -14.89 6.38 -14.92
CA ASP A 74 -14.73 7.07 -16.22
C ASP A 74 -13.25 7.10 -16.65
N GLU A 75 -12.35 7.40 -15.71
CA GLU A 75 -10.90 7.37 -15.96
C GLU A 75 -10.43 5.95 -16.33
N GLU A 76 -10.93 4.92 -15.64
CA GLU A 76 -10.61 3.52 -15.95
C GLU A 76 -11.11 3.11 -17.34
N ALA A 77 -12.31 3.56 -17.73
CA ALA A 77 -12.84 3.29 -19.06
C ALA A 77 -11.95 3.89 -20.17
N VAL A 78 -11.42 5.10 -19.97
CA VAL A 78 -10.44 5.72 -20.88
C VAL A 78 -9.11 4.97 -20.84
N ASP A 79 -8.64 4.63 -19.63
CA ASP A 79 -7.36 3.98 -19.42
C ASP A 79 -7.31 2.55 -19.99
N LEU A 80 -8.43 1.85 -20.06
CA LEU A 80 -8.54 0.55 -20.74
C LEU A 80 -8.16 0.62 -22.22
N LEU A 81 -8.36 1.78 -22.85
CA LEU A 81 -8.06 2.01 -24.27
C LEU A 81 -6.65 2.59 -24.47
N THR A 82 -6.20 3.46 -23.56
CA THR A 82 -4.97 4.25 -23.74
C THR A 82 -3.80 3.73 -22.91
N ALA A 83 -4.06 3.09 -21.78
CA ALA A 83 -3.09 2.68 -20.78
C ALA A 83 -2.22 3.85 -20.22
N GLU A 84 -2.65 5.09 -20.36
CA GLU A 84 -1.87 6.28 -19.97
C GLU A 84 -1.96 6.56 -18.46
N LEU A 85 -3.19 6.53 -17.90
CA LEU A 85 -3.42 6.95 -16.51
C LEU A 85 -2.85 5.97 -15.48
N ARG A 86 -2.87 4.67 -15.77
CA ARG A 86 -2.32 3.63 -14.88
C ARG A 86 -0.80 3.74 -14.68
N PHE A 87 -0.11 4.46 -15.57
CA PHE A 87 1.32 4.75 -15.49
C PHE A 87 1.64 6.21 -15.18
N ASP A 88 0.61 7.09 -15.06
CA ASP A 88 0.79 8.45 -14.54
C ASP A 88 1.02 8.40 -13.02
N ILE A 89 2.28 8.17 -12.63
CA ILE A 89 2.66 8.04 -11.22
C ILE A 89 2.31 9.31 -10.45
N ASP A 90 2.47 10.48 -11.04
CA ASP A 90 2.13 11.75 -10.39
C ASP A 90 0.63 11.84 -10.07
N LEU A 91 -0.25 11.39 -10.98
CA LEU A 91 -1.68 11.28 -10.70
C LEU A 91 -1.94 10.33 -9.52
N LEU A 92 -1.35 9.14 -9.55
CA LEU A 92 -1.54 8.14 -8.49
C LEU A 92 -1.04 8.65 -7.12
N VAL A 93 0.08 9.38 -7.10
CA VAL A 93 0.62 10.02 -5.89
C VAL A 93 -0.33 11.08 -5.37
N ARG A 94 -0.83 11.98 -6.23
CA ARG A 94 -1.84 12.99 -5.84
C ARG A 94 -3.08 12.35 -5.24
N ARG A 95 -3.55 11.21 -5.78
CA ARG A 95 -4.68 10.46 -5.24
C ARG A 95 -4.37 9.91 -3.84
N LEU A 96 -3.25 9.20 -3.68
CA LEU A 96 -2.86 8.63 -2.39
C LEU A 96 -2.62 9.70 -1.32
N THR A 97 -2.02 10.82 -1.65
CA THR A 97 -1.81 11.93 -0.70
C THR A 97 -3.13 12.56 -0.28
N ALA A 98 -4.06 12.77 -1.22
CA ALA A 98 -5.39 13.28 -0.89
C ALA A 98 -6.17 12.33 0.04
N ILE A 99 -6.09 11.01 -0.20
CA ILE A 99 -6.71 9.99 0.66
C ILE A 99 -6.04 9.99 2.05
N THR A 100 -4.73 10.15 2.10
CA THR A 100 -3.97 10.24 3.35
C THR A 100 -4.43 11.45 4.18
N ASP A 101 -4.62 12.59 3.54
CA ASP A 101 -5.12 13.79 4.19
C ASP A 101 -6.58 13.62 4.66
N TRP A 102 -7.42 12.96 3.84
CA TRP A 102 -8.78 12.61 4.22
C TRP A 102 -8.82 11.66 5.44
N ILE A 103 -7.99 10.61 5.47
CA ILE A 103 -7.86 9.72 6.65
C ILE A 103 -7.51 10.54 7.90
N GLY A 104 -6.61 11.50 7.76
CA GLY A 104 -6.22 12.39 8.85
C GLY A 104 -7.34 13.27 9.39
N ALA A 105 -8.37 13.53 8.60
CA ALA A 105 -9.55 14.29 9.01
C ALA A 105 -10.66 13.42 9.63
N GLN A 106 -10.57 12.08 9.56
CA GLN A 106 -11.59 11.18 10.12
C GLN A 106 -11.31 10.86 11.59
N ASN A 107 -12.22 11.21 12.50
CA ASN A 107 -12.06 11.03 13.95
C ASN A 107 -11.82 9.58 14.40
N ASN A 108 -12.30 8.60 13.64
CA ASN A 108 -12.14 7.18 13.92
C ASN A 108 -10.87 6.57 13.31
N LEU A 109 -10.25 7.23 12.33
CA LEU A 109 -9.05 6.74 11.63
C LEU A 109 -7.78 7.50 12.00
N ASN A 110 -7.86 8.79 12.32
CA ASN A 110 -6.70 9.67 12.55
C ASN A 110 -5.84 9.29 13.76
N LYS A 111 -6.36 8.44 14.64
CA LYS A 111 -5.65 7.91 15.82
C LYS A 111 -4.81 6.69 15.50
N LEU A 112 -4.99 6.09 14.32
CA LEU A 112 -4.26 4.90 13.89
C LEU A 112 -2.98 5.31 13.17
N GLY A 113 -1.90 4.57 13.43
CA GLY A 113 -0.69 4.69 12.63
C GLY A 113 -0.96 4.26 11.19
N LEU A 114 -0.53 5.04 10.21
CA LEU A 114 -0.79 4.78 8.79
C LEU A 114 0.41 4.14 8.11
N GLY A 115 0.18 3.01 7.45
CA GLY A 115 1.11 2.36 6.54
C GLY A 115 0.55 2.28 5.11
N TYR A 116 1.45 2.15 4.14
CA TYR A 116 1.09 1.89 2.74
C TYR A 116 1.48 0.48 2.33
N PHE A 117 0.58 -0.18 1.58
CA PHE A 117 0.89 -1.41 0.87
C PHE A 117 0.71 -1.17 -0.63
N GLY A 118 1.81 -1.13 -1.38
CA GLY A 118 1.81 -0.91 -2.81
C GLY A 118 2.14 -2.17 -3.60
N ALA A 119 1.42 -2.40 -4.71
CA ALA A 119 1.67 -3.51 -5.62
C ALA A 119 2.08 -3.00 -7.00
N SER A 120 3.14 -3.54 -7.59
CA SER A 120 3.62 -3.15 -8.92
C SER A 120 3.80 -1.62 -9.04
N THR A 121 3.13 -0.94 -9.99
CA THR A 121 3.12 0.53 -10.12
C THR A 121 2.58 1.24 -8.87
N GLY A 122 1.62 0.64 -8.16
CA GLY A 122 1.12 1.17 -6.89
C GLY A 122 2.18 1.28 -5.80
N ALA A 123 3.27 0.49 -5.88
CA ALA A 123 4.39 0.61 -4.95
C ALA A 123 5.17 1.91 -5.17
N ALA A 124 5.35 2.34 -6.41
CA ALA A 124 5.96 3.64 -6.70
C ALA A 124 5.13 4.79 -6.13
N ALA A 125 3.81 4.75 -6.37
CA ALA A 125 2.90 5.75 -5.82
C ALA A 125 2.91 5.77 -4.29
N ALA A 126 2.96 4.60 -3.63
CA ALA A 126 3.03 4.48 -2.18
C ALA A 126 4.33 5.06 -1.60
N LEU A 127 5.48 4.79 -2.24
CA LEU A 127 6.78 5.34 -1.83
C LEU A 127 6.82 6.87 -2.00
N ALA A 128 6.35 7.39 -3.13
CA ALA A 128 6.32 8.83 -3.37
C ALA A 128 5.32 9.54 -2.44
N ALA A 129 4.14 8.96 -2.20
CA ALA A 129 3.19 9.50 -1.22
C ALA A 129 3.77 9.51 0.21
N ALA A 130 4.55 8.48 0.58
CA ALA A 130 5.25 8.44 1.86
C ALA A 130 6.33 9.53 1.96
N ALA A 131 7.03 9.81 0.86
CA ALA A 131 7.98 10.92 0.78
C ALA A 131 7.30 12.30 0.93
N ASP A 132 6.10 12.46 0.38
CA ASP A 132 5.33 13.72 0.46
C ASP A 132 4.61 13.88 1.81
N ARG A 133 4.40 12.81 2.57
CA ARG A 133 3.75 12.81 3.91
C ARG A 133 4.61 12.12 4.97
N PRO A 134 5.89 12.56 5.16
CA PRO A 134 6.86 11.88 6.02
C PRO A 134 6.47 11.86 7.50
N GLN A 135 5.58 12.75 7.93
CA GLN A 135 5.08 12.81 9.31
C GLN A 135 3.87 11.88 9.54
N VAL A 136 3.30 11.31 8.48
CA VAL A 136 2.08 10.49 8.51
C VAL A 136 2.38 9.04 8.20
N ALA A 137 3.14 8.79 7.14
CA ALA A 137 3.51 7.45 6.70
C ALA A 137 4.51 6.84 7.68
N GLN A 138 4.09 5.80 8.40
CA GLN A 138 4.93 5.11 9.39
C GLN A 138 5.65 3.89 8.83
N ALA A 139 5.15 3.28 7.75
CA ALA A 139 5.79 2.17 7.07
C ALA A 139 5.27 2.02 5.63
N VAL A 140 6.11 1.47 4.76
CA VAL A 140 5.73 1.09 3.39
C VAL A 140 6.09 -0.36 3.14
N VAL A 141 5.17 -1.10 2.51
CA VAL A 141 5.42 -2.44 1.96
C VAL A 141 5.20 -2.39 0.46
N SER A 142 6.21 -2.80 -0.29
CA SER A 142 6.20 -2.93 -1.76
C SER A 142 6.17 -4.40 -2.14
N ARG A 143 5.09 -4.86 -2.80
CA ARG A 143 4.95 -6.24 -3.29
C ARG A 143 5.09 -6.29 -4.81
N GLY A 144 6.13 -6.98 -5.30
CA GLY A 144 6.43 -7.03 -6.74
C GLY A 144 6.50 -5.62 -7.35
N GLY A 145 7.01 -4.67 -6.57
CA GLY A 145 6.90 -3.25 -6.87
C GLY A 145 7.84 -2.78 -7.96
N ARG A 146 7.45 -1.68 -8.60
CA ARG A 146 8.25 -0.87 -9.52
C ARG A 146 8.69 0.42 -8.81
N PRO A 147 9.55 0.30 -7.76
CA PRO A 147 9.98 1.47 -6.98
C PRO A 147 10.79 2.47 -7.82
N ASP A 148 11.43 2.00 -8.89
CA ASP A 148 12.13 2.82 -9.88
C ASP A 148 11.25 3.94 -10.46
N LEU A 149 9.95 3.71 -10.59
CA LEU A 149 9.00 4.70 -11.08
C LEU A 149 8.71 5.83 -10.07
N ALA A 150 9.14 5.71 -8.82
CA ALA A 150 9.04 6.80 -7.85
C ALA A 150 10.12 7.89 -8.07
N GLY A 151 11.13 7.61 -8.89
CA GLY A 151 12.15 8.58 -9.28
C GLY A 151 12.80 9.29 -8.08
N GLU A 152 12.94 10.61 -8.19
CA GLU A 152 13.58 11.45 -7.16
C GLU A 152 12.89 11.39 -5.77
N ALA A 153 11.64 10.94 -5.71
CA ALA A 153 10.94 10.80 -4.43
C ALA A 153 11.63 9.77 -3.52
N LEU A 154 12.33 8.77 -4.08
CA LEU A 154 13.07 7.75 -3.31
C LEU A 154 14.04 8.40 -2.33
N GLY A 155 14.78 9.43 -2.75
CA GLY A 155 15.75 10.14 -1.91
C GLY A 155 15.13 10.89 -0.73
N ARG A 156 13.79 11.01 -0.67
CA ARG A 156 13.05 11.71 0.39
C ARG A 156 12.22 10.77 1.29
N VAL A 157 12.17 9.47 0.99
CA VAL A 157 11.41 8.49 1.79
C VAL A 157 12.08 8.29 3.14
N LEU A 158 11.37 8.62 4.21
CA LEU A 158 11.85 8.45 5.60
C LEU A 158 11.20 7.26 6.31
N ALA A 159 10.04 6.81 5.84
CA ALA A 159 9.32 5.68 6.42
C ALA A 159 10.12 4.38 6.21
N PRO A 160 10.17 3.47 7.18
CA PRO A 160 10.68 2.11 7.01
C PRO A 160 10.03 1.40 5.82
N CYS A 161 10.84 0.78 4.96
CA CYS A 161 10.39 0.17 3.72
C CYS A 161 10.73 -1.33 3.64
N LEU A 162 9.73 -2.15 3.37
CA LEU A 162 9.89 -3.57 3.05
C LEU A 162 9.60 -3.79 1.56
N PHE A 163 10.57 -4.33 0.85
CA PHE A 163 10.44 -4.72 -0.55
C PHE A 163 10.35 -6.24 -0.65
N ILE A 164 9.27 -6.76 -1.21
CA ILE A 164 9.01 -8.19 -1.38
C ILE A 164 8.93 -8.48 -2.87
N VAL A 165 9.84 -9.30 -3.38
CA VAL A 165 9.96 -9.57 -4.81
C VAL A 165 10.00 -11.08 -5.06
N GLY A 166 9.38 -11.54 -6.13
CA GLY A 166 9.49 -12.92 -6.57
C GLY A 166 10.88 -13.24 -7.10
N GLY A 167 11.45 -14.37 -6.70
CA GLY A 167 12.78 -14.80 -7.14
C GLY A 167 12.86 -15.09 -8.64
N ASP A 168 11.73 -15.47 -9.25
CA ASP A 168 11.61 -15.74 -10.68
C ASP A 168 11.19 -14.49 -11.49
N ASP A 169 11.34 -13.30 -10.89
CA ASP A 169 11.21 -12.00 -11.54
C ASP A 169 12.54 -11.21 -11.49
N PRO A 170 13.57 -11.64 -12.21
CA PRO A 170 14.92 -11.09 -12.08
C PRO A 170 15.02 -9.62 -12.48
N VAL A 171 14.15 -9.15 -13.37
CA VAL A 171 14.08 -7.73 -13.75
C VAL A 171 13.63 -6.88 -12.56
N VAL A 172 12.54 -7.26 -11.90
CA VAL A 172 12.02 -6.53 -10.75
C VAL A 172 12.95 -6.66 -9.54
N VAL A 173 13.63 -7.81 -9.35
CA VAL A 173 14.69 -7.95 -8.33
C VAL A 173 15.78 -6.90 -8.52
N ARG A 174 16.29 -6.72 -9.76
CA ARG A 174 17.31 -5.72 -10.06
C ARG A 174 16.81 -4.30 -9.81
N LEU A 175 15.63 -3.94 -10.31
CA LEU A 175 15.03 -2.61 -10.12
C LEU A 175 14.82 -2.27 -8.64
N ASN A 176 14.42 -3.25 -7.81
CA ASN A 176 14.29 -3.04 -6.38
C ASN A 176 15.63 -2.83 -5.68
N ARG A 177 16.69 -3.56 -6.07
CA ARG A 177 18.04 -3.34 -5.53
C ARG A 177 18.57 -1.95 -5.86
N GLU A 178 18.37 -1.48 -7.09
CA GLU A 178 18.75 -0.15 -7.55
C GLU A 178 17.99 0.92 -6.77
N ALA A 179 16.67 0.83 -6.68
CA ALA A 179 15.84 1.79 -5.95
C ALA A 179 16.14 1.84 -4.43
N ILE A 180 16.47 0.70 -3.82
CA ILE A 180 16.88 0.63 -2.42
C ILE A 180 18.17 1.43 -2.15
N ALA A 181 19.08 1.49 -3.13
CA ALA A 181 20.30 2.27 -3.00
C ALA A 181 20.06 3.80 -3.01
N GLU A 182 18.96 4.24 -3.64
CA GLU A 182 18.54 5.65 -3.68
C GLU A 182 17.89 6.14 -2.38
N LEU A 183 17.45 5.23 -1.51
CA LEU A 183 16.84 5.62 -0.23
C LEU A 183 17.86 6.30 0.70
N PRO A 184 17.44 7.30 1.50
CA PRO A 184 18.33 7.93 2.48
C PRO A 184 18.98 6.89 3.39
N ARG A 185 20.27 7.05 3.73
CA ARG A 185 21.02 6.08 4.55
C ARG A 185 20.35 5.76 5.87
N LYS A 186 19.62 6.72 6.46
CA LYS A 186 18.89 6.58 7.74
C LYS A 186 17.58 5.83 7.63
N THR A 187 17.08 5.62 6.40
CA THR A 187 15.80 4.92 6.19
C THR A 187 15.99 3.43 6.41
N GLU A 188 15.25 2.87 7.33
CA GLU A 188 15.18 1.42 7.54
C GLU A 188 14.61 0.75 6.30
N ARG A 189 15.30 -0.29 5.81
CA ARG A 189 14.91 -0.97 4.56
C ARG A 189 15.28 -2.43 4.57
N ARG A 190 14.41 -3.24 3.98
CA ARG A 190 14.61 -4.68 3.87
C ARG A 190 14.13 -5.17 2.51
N LEU A 191 14.93 -6.03 1.86
CA LEU A 191 14.57 -6.74 0.65
C LEU A 191 14.36 -8.22 0.97
N GLU A 192 13.19 -8.73 0.67
CA GLU A 192 12.83 -10.14 0.76
C GLU A 192 12.59 -10.69 -0.65
N ILE A 193 13.38 -11.65 -1.05
CA ILE A 193 13.21 -12.37 -2.31
C ILE A 193 12.57 -13.71 -2.00
N ILE A 194 11.39 -13.96 -2.54
CA ILE A 194 10.66 -15.22 -2.32
C ILE A 194 11.05 -16.21 -3.44
N PRO A 195 11.82 -17.26 -3.11
CA PRO A 195 12.26 -18.23 -4.11
C PRO A 195 11.09 -18.90 -4.83
N GLY A 196 11.19 -19.07 -6.15
CA GLY A 196 10.18 -19.71 -6.97
C GLY A 196 8.91 -18.91 -7.19
N ALA A 197 8.80 -17.70 -6.64
CA ALA A 197 7.67 -16.83 -6.88
C ALA A 197 7.87 -15.99 -8.14
N THR A 198 6.84 -15.90 -8.96
CA THR A 198 6.76 -14.97 -10.10
C THR A 198 6.28 -13.59 -9.65
N HIS A 199 6.10 -12.66 -10.60
CA HIS A 199 5.64 -11.28 -10.33
C HIS A 199 4.32 -11.22 -9.56
N LEU A 200 3.40 -12.12 -9.82
CA LEU A 200 2.05 -12.10 -9.25
C LEU A 200 1.91 -12.92 -7.96
N PHE A 201 2.91 -13.72 -7.59
CA PHE A 201 2.89 -14.60 -6.41
C PHE A 201 1.71 -15.58 -6.46
N GLU A 202 1.53 -16.26 -7.60
CA GLU A 202 0.45 -17.20 -7.83
C GLU A 202 0.82 -18.63 -7.40
N GLU A 203 2.09 -18.89 -7.15
CA GLU A 203 2.60 -20.17 -6.71
C GLU A 203 2.14 -20.46 -5.27
N PRO A 204 1.87 -21.75 -4.96
CA PRO A 204 1.31 -22.13 -3.65
C PRO A 204 2.15 -21.60 -2.47
N GLY A 205 1.48 -20.87 -1.56
CA GLY A 205 2.10 -20.34 -0.33
C GLY A 205 2.92 -19.07 -0.50
N THR A 206 3.22 -18.63 -1.73
CA THR A 206 4.03 -17.42 -1.95
C THR A 206 3.31 -16.16 -1.52
N LEU A 207 2.02 -16.05 -1.82
CA LEU A 207 1.19 -14.92 -1.40
C LEU A 207 0.94 -14.91 0.11
N ASP A 208 0.82 -16.07 0.75
CA ASP A 208 0.74 -16.20 2.20
C ASP A 208 2.02 -15.66 2.85
N ARG A 209 3.18 -16.00 2.27
CA ARG A 209 4.47 -15.47 2.73
C ARG A 209 4.55 -13.95 2.61
N VAL A 210 4.06 -13.37 1.51
CA VAL A 210 3.93 -11.91 1.34
C VAL A 210 3.10 -11.31 2.47
N ALA A 211 1.92 -11.88 2.73
CA ALA A 211 0.99 -11.38 3.73
C ALA A 211 1.57 -11.43 5.15
N GLU A 212 2.26 -12.52 5.51
CA GLU A 212 2.92 -12.65 6.82
C GLU A 212 4.10 -11.68 6.99
N LEU A 213 4.92 -11.49 5.95
CA LEU A 213 5.99 -10.49 5.97
C LEU A 213 5.45 -9.07 6.13
N ALA A 214 4.40 -8.73 5.39
CA ALA A 214 3.72 -7.43 5.50
C ALA A 214 3.13 -7.23 6.90
N ARG A 215 2.45 -8.24 7.45
CA ARG A 215 1.90 -8.21 8.80
C ARG A 215 2.98 -7.95 9.85
N GLY A 216 4.09 -8.70 9.78
CA GLY A 216 5.24 -8.52 10.69
C GLY A 216 5.84 -7.13 10.60
N TRP A 217 5.97 -6.58 9.39
CA TRP A 217 6.49 -5.24 9.15
C TRP A 217 5.60 -4.17 9.74
N PHE A 218 4.30 -4.22 9.46
CA PHE A 218 3.36 -3.26 10.02
C PHE A 218 3.25 -3.37 11.54
N HIS A 219 3.31 -4.57 12.09
CA HIS A 219 3.33 -4.77 13.56
C HIS A 219 4.55 -4.10 14.21
N GLN A 220 5.70 -4.12 13.55
CA GLN A 220 6.92 -3.50 14.07
C GLN A 220 6.85 -1.96 14.04
N TYR A 221 6.27 -1.37 13.01
CA TYR A 221 6.39 0.06 12.75
C TYR A 221 5.11 0.87 12.91
N LEU A 222 3.92 0.29 12.75
CA LEU A 222 2.70 1.04 12.98
C LEU A 222 2.41 1.12 14.48
N LYS A 223 2.36 2.34 14.97
CA LYS A 223 2.00 2.64 16.35
C LYS A 223 0.73 3.48 16.35
N ALA A 224 -0.21 3.16 17.24
CA ALA A 224 -1.34 4.03 17.48
C ALA A 224 -0.82 5.45 17.74
N GLY A 225 -1.36 6.43 17.04
CA GLY A 225 -0.87 7.79 17.11
C GLY A 225 -1.07 8.36 18.51
N SER A 226 0.00 8.83 19.14
CA SER A 226 -0.13 9.96 20.02
C SER A 226 -0.75 11.08 19.18
N ALA A 227 -1.91 11.59 19.59
CA ALA A 227 -2.63 12.66 18.91
C ALA A 227 -1.66 13.64 18.26
N ARG A 228 -1.83 13.92 16.96
CA ARG A 228 -1.02 14.92 16.25
C ARG A 228 -0.97 16.16 17.11
N ARG A 229 0.22 16.51 17.63
CA ARG A 229 0.44 17.81 18.23
C ARG A 229 0.09 18.81 17.15
N GLU A 230 -0.97 19.57 17.37
CA GLU A 230 -1.35 20.69 16.57
C GLU A 230 -0.10 21.57 16.39
N ALA A 231 0.42 21.63 15.17
CA ALA A 231 1.37 22.64 14.80
C ALA A 231 0.57 23.96 14.74
N LYS A 232 0.74 24.77 15.80
CA LYS A 232 0.35 26.16 15.81
C LYS A 232 1.21 26.95 14.82
#